data_9ed0f9b14ebf33357bd06782357189bf
#
_entry.id   9ed0f9b14ebf33357bd06782357189bf
#
_cell.length_a   1.000
_cell.length_b   1.000
_cell.length_c   1.000
_cell.angle_alpha   90.00
_cell.angle_beta   90.00
_cell.angle_gamma   90.00
#
_symmetry.space_group_name_H-M   'P 1'
#
loop_
_entity.id
_entity.type
_entity.pdbx_description
1 polymer ?
#
loop_
_entity_poly.entity_id
_entity_poly.type
_entity_poly.pdbx_seq_one_letter_code
_entity_poly.pdbx_strand_id
1 'polypeptide(L)'
;MEKKTFVKKELVESLQKKYTKVLNSDIEKMTDSIFRFLSNKLAAGHNVEIRGFGMMKVKTTSPRKARNPRTGETVEVGIKRKISWKSSKLLNNEINYDIEKNTE
;
A
#
# COMPACT_ATOMS: atom_id res chain seq x y z
N MET A 1 -12.62 -18.98 7.10
CA MET A 1 -12.94 -17.85 6.18
C MET A 1 -11.87 -17.74 5.12
N GLU A 2 -12.27 -17.82 3.88
CA GLU A 2 -11.33 -17.72 2.78
C GLU A 2 -10.86 -16.28 2.61
N LYS A 3 -9.55 -16.10 2.41
CA LYS A 3 -9.00 -14.82 2.04
C LYS A 3 -9.26 -14.56 0.57
N LYS A 4 -9.72 -13.36 0.26
CA LYS A 4 -9.85 -12.89 -1.10
C LYS A 4 -8.96 -11.66 -1.29
N THR A 5 -8.28 -11.59 -2.42
CA THR A 5 -7.52 -10.40 -2.80
C THR A 5 -8.42 -9.49 -3.65
N PHE A 6 -8.64 -8.28 -3.16
CA PHE A 6 -9.36 -7.27 -3.94
C PHE A 6 -8.37 -6.50 -4.82
N VAL A 7 -8.71 -6.36 -6.07
CA VAL A 7 -7.87 -5.68 -7.05
C VAL A 7 -8.49 -4.33 -7.43
N LYS A 8 -7.71 -3.49 -8.09
CA LYS A 8 -8.14 -2.14 -8.48
C LYS A 8 -9.45 -2.15 -9.28
N LYS A 9 -9.65 -3.13 -10.14
CA LYS A 9 -10.87 -3.27 -10.94
C LYS A 9 -12.13 -3.34 -10.05
N GLU A 10 -12.06 -4.06 -8.95
CA GLU A 10 -13.19 -4.18 -8.01
C GLU A 10 -13.48 -2.87 -7.30
N LEU A 11 -12.45 -2.09 -6.99
CA LEU A 11 -12.62 -0.75 -6.43
C LEU A 11 -13.32 0.16 -7.43
N VAL A 12 -12.87 0.15 -8.69
CA VAL A 12 -13.48 0.96 -9.76
C VAL A 12 -14.95 0.59 -9.94
N GLU A 13 -15.27 -0.70 -10.02
CA GLU A 13 -16.63 -1.17 -10.16
C GLU A 13 -17.52 -0.75 -8.99
N SER A 14 -17.01 -0.82 -7.78
CA SER A 14 -17.72 -0.38 -6.58
C SER A 14 -18.04 1.11 -6.62
N LEU A 15 -17.08 1.93 -7.06
CA LEU A 15 -17.29 3.37 -7.20
C LEU A 15 -18.29 3.70 -8.30
N GLN A 16 -18.26 2.96 -9.42
CA GLN A 16 -19.21 3.14 -10.52
C GLN A 16 -20.64 2.85 -10.09
N LYS A 17 -20.83 1.84 -9.25
CA LYS A 17 -22.15 1.53 -8.68
C LYS A 17 -22.64 2.59 -7.72
N LYS A 18 -21.73 3.18 -6.96
CA LYS A 18 -22.07 4.19 -5.95
C LYS A 18 -22.33 5.56 -6.55
N TYR A 19 -21.55 5.95 -7.53
CA TYR A 19 -21.60 7.28 -8.16
C TYR A 19 -22.17 7.17 -9.58
N THR A 20 -23.45 6.84 -9.67
CA THR A 20 -24.12 6.55 -10.94
C THR A 20 -24.29 7.77 -11.85
N LYS A 21 -24.16 8.98 -11.29
CA LYS A 21 -24.26 10.22 -12.07
C LYS A 21 -22.94 10.62 -12.73
N VAL A 22 -21.86 9.93 -12.41
CA VAL A 22 -20.54 10.17 -13.00
C VAL A 22 -20.31 9.10 -14.07
N LEU A 23 -19.78 9.50 -15.22
CA LEU A 23 -19.47 8.55 -16.29
C LEU A 23 -18.48 7.49 -15.79
N ASN A 24 -18.72 6.25 -16.16
CA ASN A 24 -17.88 5.12 -15.76
C ASN A 24 -16.41 5.33 -16.18
N SER A 25 -16.18 5.86 -17.38
CA SER A 25 -14.84 6.16 -17.86
C SER A 25 -14.13 7.23 -17.02
N ASP A 26 -14.89 8.20 -16.51
CA ASP A 26 -14.32 9.25 -15.65
C ASP A 26 -13.93 8.71 -14.29
N ILE A 27 -14.73 7.81 -13.72
CA ILE A 27 -14.40 7.15 -12.46
C ILE A 27 -13.10 6.35 -12.59
N GLU A 28 -12.94 5.62 -13.69
CA GLU A 28 -11.73 4.87 -13.95
C GLU A 28 -10.50 5.79 -14.04
N LYS A 29 -10.63 6.89 -14.79
CA LYS A 29 -9.56 7.88 -14.93
C LYS A 29 -9.21 8.54 -13.59
N MET A 30 -10.21 8.89 -12.79
CA MET A 30 -9.99 9.48 -11.47
C MET A 30 -9.26 8.52 -10.54
N THR A 31 -9.66 7.26 -10.54
CA THR A 31 -9.01 6.22 -9.73
C THR A 31 -7.55 6.06 -10.15
N ASP A 32 -7.29 5.98 -11.44
CA ASP A 32 -5.92 5.86 -11.95
C ASP A 32 -5.08 7.09 -11.57
N SER A 33 -5.67 8.28 -11.61
CA SER A 33 -4.98 9.52 -11.23
C SER A 33 -4.59 9.53 -9.76
N ILE A 34 -5.43 9.00 -8.88
CA ILE A 34 -5.13 8.89 -7.45
C ILE A 34 -3.92 8.00 -7.24
N PHE A 35 -3.91 6.80 -7.83
CA PHE A 35 -2.80 5.87 -7.65
C PHE A 35 -1.51 6.37 -8.31
N ARG A 36 -1.63 7.04 -9.44
CA ARG A 36 -0.46 7.68 -10.09
C ARG A 36 0.13 8.77 -9.21
N PHE A 37 -0.70 9.59 -8.59
CA PHE A 37 -0.24 10.61 -7.64
C PHE A 37 0.55 9.99 -6.49
N LEU A 38 0.00 8.94 -5.88
CA LEU A 38 0.66 8.24 -4.78
C LEU A 38 2.00 7.66 -5.23
N SER A 39 2.00 6.98 -6.38
CA SER A 39 3.21 6.37 -6.94
C SER A 39 4.29 7.40 -7.22
N ASN A 40 3.93 8.54 -7.80
CA ASN A 40 4.87 9.60 -8.13
C ASN A 40 5.50 10.20 -6.87
N LYS A 41 4.71 10.43 -5.83
CA LYS A 41 5.22 10.98 -4.56
C LYS A 41 6.17 10.01 -3.88
N LEU A 42 5.82 8.73 -3.85
CA LEU A 42 6.66 7.69 -3.27
C LEU A 42 7.95 7.50 -4.07
N ALA A 43 7.87 7.52 -5.40
CA ALA A 43 9.04 7.41 -6.27
C ALA A 43 10.00 8.60 -6.09
N ALA A 44 9.46 9.77 -5.76
CA ALA A 44 10.27 10.96 -5.46
C ALA A 44 10.90 10.92 -4.05
N GLY A 45 10.59 9.91 -3.26
CA GLY A 45 11.15 9.73 -1.92
C GLY A 45 10.33 10.36 -0.79
N HIS A 46 9.11 10.78 -1.08
CA HIS A 46 8.25 11.38 -0.07
C HIS A 46 7.37 10.35 0.63
N ASN A 47 7.08 10.59 1.88
CA ASN A 47 6.10 9.79 2.62
C ASN A 47 4.69 10.22 2.25
N VAL A 48 3.76 9.28 2.28
CA VAL A 48 2.34 9.57 2.01
C VAL A 48 1.51 9.09 3.19
N GLU A 49 0.76 9.99 3.80
CA GLU A 49 -0.17 9.69 4.88
C GLU A 49 -1.61 9.86 4.39
N ILE A 50 -2.42 8.83 4.61
CA ILE A 50 -3.85 8.88 4.35
C ILE A 50 -4.53 8.77 5.71
N ARG A 51 -5.07 9.90 6.17
CA ARG A 51 -5.66 10.01 7.50
C ARG A 51 -6.76 8.96 7.70
N GLY A 52 -6.70 8.27 8.82
CA GLY A 52 -7.67 7.21 9.14
C GLY A 52 -7.40 5.87 8.46
N PHE A 53 -6.42 5.83 7.57
CA PHE A 53 -6.05 4.60 6.88
C PHE A 53 -4.65 4.13 7.23
N GLY A 54 -3.64 4.93 6.93
CA GLY A 54 -2.27 4.56 7.24
C GLY A 54 -1.25 5.46 6.58
N MET A 55 0.02 5.10 6.76
CA MET A 55 1.14 5.85 6.23
C MET A 55 2.07 4.93 5.47
N MET A 56 2.48 5.38 4.30
CA MET A 56 3.53 4.74 3.51
C MET A 56 4.80 5.57 3.64
N LYS A 57 5.84 4.98 4.22
CA LYS A 57 7.13 5.64 4.40
C LYS A 57 8.13 5.06 3.43
N VAL A 58 8.87 5.93 2.77
CA VAL A 58 9.99 5.50 1.92
C VAL A 58 11.22 5.45 2.78
N LYS A 59 11.81 4.27 2.90
CA LYS A 59 13.06 4.06 3.65
C LYS A 59 14.19 3.76 2.68
N THR A 60 15.32 4.41 2.91
CA THR A 60 16.53 4.17 2.13
C THR A 60 17.44 3.28 2.94
N THR A 61 17.89 2.18 2.33
CA THR A 61 18.87 1.29 2.97
C THR A 61 20.26 1.70 2.57
N SER A 62 21.18 1.66 3.56
CA SER A 62 22.59 1.95 3.30
C SER A 62 23.23 0.84 2.46
N PRO A 63 24.28 1.16 1.67
CA PRO A 63 25.05 0.13 0.98
C PRO A 63 25.62 -0.86 1.99
N ARG A 64 25.55 -2.12 1.68
CA ARG A 64 26.06 -3.17 2.56
C ARG A 64 26.66 -4.30 1.74
N LYS A 65 27.51 -5.07 2.39
CA LYS A 65 28.04 -6.31 1.83
C LYS A 65 27.14 -7.46 2.30
N ALA A 66 26.66 -8.24 1.36
CA ALA A 66 25.88 -9.42 1.65
C ALA A 66 26.60 -10.65 1.12
N ARG A 67 26.44 -11.80 1.78
CA ARG A 67 27.04 -13.06 1.34
C ARG A 67 26.02 -13.86 0.57
N ASN A 68 26.41 -14.32 -0.61
CA ASN A 68 25.57 -15.20 -1.39
C ASN A 68 25.55 -16.59 -0.71
N PRO A 69 24.39 -17.08 -0.27
CA PRO A 69 24.31 -18.39 0.41
C PRO A 69 24.66 -19.58 -0.47
N ARG A 70 24.63 -19.43 -1.80
CA ARG A 70 24.97 -20.48 -2.74
C ARG A 70 26.46 -20.65 -2.93
N THR A 71 27.18 -19.54 -3.10
CA THR A 71 28.60 -19.55 -3.46
C THR A 71 29.51 -19.11 -2.33
N GLY A 72 28.95 -18.49 -1.29
CA GLY A 72 29.72 -17.90 -0.20
C GLY A 72 30.41 -16.61 -0.59
N GLU A 73 30.23 -16.13 -1.83
CA GLU A 73 30.85 -14.91 -2.28
C GLU A 73 30.19 -13.68 -1.66
N THR A 74 31.01 -12.66 -1.38
CA THR A 74 30.53 -11.38 -0.89
C THR A 74 30.03 -10.53 -2.09
N VAL A 75 28.78 -10.09 -2.00
CA VAL A 75 28.17 -9.27 -3.01
C VAL A 75 27.89 -7.89 -2.42
N GLU A 76 28.22 -6.83 -3.14
CA GLU A 76 27.88 -5.48 -2.72
C GLU A 76 26.41 -5.19 -3.06
N VAL A 77 25.64 -4.81 -2.05
CA VAL A 77 24.25 -4.38 -2.23
C VAL A 77 24.23 -2.86 -2.17
N GLY A 78 23.86 -2.24 -3.28
CA GLY A 78 23.76 -0.79 -3.36
C GLY A 78 22.63 -0.20 -2.54
N ILE A 79 22.50 1.11 -2.58
CA ILE A 79 21.42 1.84 -1.93
C ILE A 79 20.10 1.46 -2.59
N LYS A 80 19.12 1.06 -1.77
CA LYS A 80 17.77 0.73 -2.24
C LYS A 80 16.74 1.49 -1.42
N ARG A 81 15.64 1.83 -2.06
CA ARG A 81 14.47 2.38 -1.38
C ARG A 81 13.40 1.31 -1.29
N LYS A 82 12.72 1.27 -0.16
CA LYS A 82 11.57 0.40 0.00
C LYS A 82 10.49 1.10 0.80
N ILE A 83 9.27 0.63 0.63
CA ILE A 83 8.10 1.21 1.28
C ILE A 83 7.82 0.43 2.54
N SER A 84 7.67 1.15 3.65
CA SER A 84 7.24 0.61 4.94
C SER A 84 5.82 1.09 5.19
N TRP A 85 4.93 0.17 5.46
CA TRP A 85 3.53 0.45 5.75
C TRP A 85 3.28 0.52 7.25
N LYS A 86 2.51 1.52 7.67
CA LYS A 86 2.04 1.62 9.04
C LYS A 86 0.56 1.94 9.02
N SER A 87 -0.26 1.02 9.54
CA SER A 87 -1.71 1.22 9.63
C SER A 87 -2.04 2.29 10.66
N SER A 88 -3.12 3.04 10.42
CA SER A 88 -3.64 3.97 11.40
C SER A 88 -4.20 3.22 12.61
N LYS A 89 -4.30 3.91 13.75
CA LYS A 89 -4.93 3.35 14.94
C LYS A 89 -6.38 2.97 14.66
N LEU A 90 -7.09 3.80 13.91
CA LEU A 90 -8.47 3.54 13.53
C LEU A 90 -8.59 2.24 12.71
N LEU A 91 -7.73 2.08 11.71
CA LEU A 91 -7.73 0.86 10.89
C LEU A 91 -7.37 -0.37 11.71
N ASN A 92 -6.38 -0.28 12.58
CA ASN A 92 -6.01 -1.38 13.47
C ASN A 92 -7.18 -1.80 14.36
N ASN A 93 -7.92 -0.85 14.89
CA ASN A 93 -9.09 -1.13 15.72
C ASN A 93 -10.17 -1.84 14.90
N GLU A 94 -10.41 -1.42 13.67
CA GLU A 94 -11.41 -2.06 12.80
C GLU A 94 -11.02 -3.49 12.44
N ILE A 95 -9.75 -3.74 12.12
CA ILE A 95 -9.26 -5.07 11.78
C ILE A 95 -9.41 -6.04 12.95
N ASN A 96 -9.21 -5.57 14.17
CA ASN A 96 -9.23 -6.39 15.37
C ASN A 96 -10.56 -6.38 16.11
N TYR A 97 -11.56 -5.69 15.62
CA TYR A 97 -12.84 -5.52 16.29
C TYR A 97 -13.52 -6.87 16.62
N ASP A 98 -13.60 -7.75 15.65
CA ASP A 98 -14.24 -9.06 15.83
C ASP A 98 -13.48 -9.96 16.81
N ILE A 99 -12.14 -9.85 16.80
CA ILE A 99 -11.29 -10.62 17.70
C ILE A 99 -11.48 -10.15 19.14
N GLU A 100 -11.48 -8.84 19.38
CA GLU A 100 -11.70 -8.25 20.70
C GLU A 100 -13.07 -8.57 21.23
N LYS A 101 -14.09 -8.53 20.38
CA LYS A 101 -15.47 -8.85 20.74
C LYS A 101 -15.63 -10.31 21.17
N ASN A 102 -14.88 -11.22 20.54
CA ASN A 102 -14.97 -12.66 20.83
C ASN A 102 -14.15 -13.08 22.05
N THR A 103 -13.28 -12.23 22.58
CA THR A 103 -12.44 -12.53 23.75
C THR A 103 -13.05 -12.08 25.07
N GLU A 104 -14.17 -11.38 25.05
CA GLU A 104 -14.88 -10.97 26.25
C GLU A 104 -15.76 -12.06 26.83
#